data_c398f979fb52fb104aaa91ad57d79946
#
_entry.id   c398f979fb52fb104aaa91ad57d79946
#
_cell.length_a   1.000
_cell.length_b   1.000
_cell.length_c   1.000
_cell.angle_alpha   90.00
_cell.angle_beta   90.00
_cell.angle_gamma   90.00
#
_symmetry.space_group_name_H-M   'P 1'
#
loop_
_entity.id
_entity.type
_entity.pdbx_description
1 polymer ?
#
loop_
_entity_poly.entity_id
_entity_poly.type
_entity_poly.pdbx_seq_one_letter_code
_entity_poly.pdbx_strand_id
1 'polypeptide(L)'
;MDPLTPQLRAIDSINPQDGAFPNALRGGVTTACTGPGSANVVGGTFTVLKLAGKRVDNMLLKEPAAMKCAFGENPKGCYGQGLKKSPMTRMAVAALLRELLFKTRCYRDDKLAGKNPPFDMKLEAMLPVINGEIPLKCHAHRADDILTAVRIAKEFGVKATLDHCTDGELISDELAKEGLPVFVGPTLGSKSKAELRHKSFTTPGALYHAGLTVSIITDAPVIPLEKLPMCAGLAANAGLPMEEAWRAITINPARSLGIDSRVGSLE
;
A
#
# COMPACT_ATOMS: atom_id res chain seq x y z
N MET A 1 -1.04 8.33 -21.38
CA MET A 1 -0.91 7.72 -20.05
C MET A 1 -1.96 8.36 -19.15
N ASP A 2 -2.66 7.56 -18.35
CA ASP A 2 -3.81 7.95 -17.52
C ASP A 2 -3.42 7.83 -16.05
N PRO A 3 -3.60 8.86 -15.22
CA PRO A 3 -3.29 8.80 -13.79
C PRO A 3 -4.28 7.94 -12.97
N LEU A 4 -5.40 7.53 -13.56
CA LEU A 4 -6.44 6.72 -12.93
C LEU A 4 -6.65 5.41 -13.70
N THR A 5 -6.04 4.33 -13.21
CA THR A 5 -6.08 3.00 -13.83
C THR A 5 -6.49 1.91 -12.83
N PRO A 6 -7.63 2.07 -12.10
CA PRO A 6 -8.06 1.10 -11.09
C PRO A 6 -8.35 -0.29 -11.65
N GLN A 7 -8.67 -0.41 -12.94
CA GLN A 7 -8.98 -1.66 -13.63
C GLN A 7 -7.74 -2.55 -13.90
N LEU A 8 -6.52 -2.03 -13.71
CA LEU A 8 -5.32 -2.86 -13.86
C LEU A 8 -5.18 -3.82 -12.68
N ARG A 9 -4.79 -5.05 -12.97
CA ARG A 9 -4.66 -6.13 -12.00
C ARG A 9 -3.22 -6.62 -11.94
N ALA A 10 -2.64 -6.68 -10.73
CA ALA A 10 -1.26 -7.15 -10.56
C ALA A 10 -1.04 -8.56 -11.11
N ILE A 11 -2.05 -9.43 -10.98
CA ILE A 11 -1.97 -10.83 -11.44
C ILE A 11 -1.60 -10.94 -12.94
N ASP A 12 -2.00 -9.97 -13.76
CA ASP A 12 -1.78 -10.01 -15.21
C ASP A 12 -0.31 -9.74 -15.61
N SER A 13 0.52 -9.28 -14.66
CA SER A 13 1.94 -8.95 -14.91
C SER A 13 2.94 -9.76 -14.06
N ILE A 14 2.46 -10.67 -13.20
CA ILE A 14 3.34 -11.49 -12.36
C ILE A 14 3.93 -12.62 -13.18
N ASN A 15 5.28 -12.68 -13.23
CA ASN A 15 6.03 -13.80 -13.81
C ASN A 15 6.54 -14.74 -12.70
N PRO A 16 5.95 -15.94 -12.50
CA PRO A 16 6.41 -16.89 -11.48
C PRO A 16 7.83 -17.42 -11.68
N GLN A 17 8.41 -17.21 -12.87
CA GLN A 17 9.79 -17.62 -13.20
C GLN A 17 10.82 -16.53 -12.84
N ASP A 18 10.40 -15.38 -12.30
CA ASP A 18 11.29 -14.31 -11.88
C ASP A 18 12.21 -14.78 -10.74
N GLY A 19 13.51 -14.47 -10.84
CA GLY A 19 14.52 -14.81 -9.83
C GLY A 19 14.25 -14.22 -8.44
N ALA A 20 13.43 -13.20 -8.33
CA ALA A 20 13.01 -12.62 -7.05
C ALA A 20 12.26 -13.63 -6.18
N PHE A 21 11.47 -14.56 -6.76
CA PHE A 21 10.73 -15.58 -6.02
C PHE A 21 11.64 -16.55 -5.25
N PRO A 22 12.58 -17.27 -5.90
CA PRO A 22 13.50 -18.16 -5.19
C PRO A 22 14.44 -17.40 -4.25
N ASN A 23 14.80 -16.15 -4.54
CA ASN A 23 15.62 -15.34 -3.65
C ASN A 23 14.84 -15.02 -2.36
N ALA A 24 13.59 -14.58 -2.47
CA ALA A 24 12.73 -14.29 -1.32
C ALA A 24 12.53 -15.55 -0.45
N LEU A 25 12.29 -16.72 -1.06
CA LEU A 25 12.15 -17.99 -0.34
C LEU A 25 13.44 -18.34 0.43
N ARG A 26 14.63 -18.13 -0.16
CA ARG A 26 15.93 -18.31 0.55
C ARG A 26 16.07 -17.33 1.72
N GLY A 27 15.48 -16.15 1.64
CA GLY A 27 15.40 -15.18 2.73
C GLY A 27 14.31 -15.47 3.77
N GLY A 28 13.58 -16.59 3.66
CA GLY A 28 12.50 -16.97 4.58
C GLY A 28 11.16 -16.32 4.29
N VAL A 29 11.03 -15.55 3.21
CA VAL A 29 9.76 -14.90 2.82
C VAL A 29 8.97 -15.85 1.92
N THR A 30 7.82 -16.33 2.40
CA THR A 30 7.00 -17.33 1.71
C THR A 30 5.74 -16.78 1.06
N THR A 31 5.36 -15.56 1.42
CA THR A 31 4.14 -14.88 0.96
C THR A 31 4.43 -13.42 0.70
N ALA A 32 3.90 -12.87 -0.38
CA ALA A 32 4.03 -11.45 -0.69
C ALA A 32 2.70 -10.85 -1.12
N CYS A 33 2.51 -9.57 -0.78
CA CYS A 33 1.50 -8.70 -1.35
C CYS A 33 2.19 -7.79 -2.37
N THR A 34 1.85 -7.93 -3.63
CA THR A 34 2.47 -7.18 -4.74
C THR A 34 1.44 -6.50 -5.61
N GLY A 35 1.83 -5.42 -6.26
CA GLY A 35 0.92 -4.63 -7.08
C GLY A 35 1.62 -3.49 -7.82
N PRO A 36 0.84 -2.57 -8.39
CA PRO A 36 1.38 -1.44 -9.15
C PRO A 36 2.29 -0.55 -8.32
N GLY A 37 3.29 0.06 -8.97
CA GLY A 37 4.12 1.11 -8.41
C GLY A 37 3.33 2.40 -8.14
N SER A 38 4.03 3.45 -7.71
CA SER A 38 3.42 4.69 -7.19
C SER A 38 3.36 5.83 -8.20
N ALA A 39 3.48 5.54 -9.52
CA ALA A 39 3.42 6.56 -10.55
C ALA A 39 2.01 7.14 -10.76
N ASN A 40 0.98 6.32 -10.65
CA ASN A 40 -0.41 6.72 -10.84
C ASN A 40 -1.06 7.17 -9.52
N VAL A 41 -2.02 8.08 -9.61
CA VAL A 41 -2.89 8.45 -8.45
C VAL A 41 -3.67 7.23 -7.98
N VAL A 42 -4.24 6.46 -8.93
CA VAL A 42 -4.78 5.11 -8.67
C VAL A 42 -4.18 4.16 -9.71
N GLY A 43 -3.45 3.15 -9.23
CA GLY A 43 -2.60 2.31 -10.07
C GLY A 43 -3.22 0.97 -10.48
N GLY A 44 -4.18 0.47 -9.72
CA GLY A 44 -4.76 -0.86 -9.90
C GLY A 44 -4.73 -1.70 -8.63
N THR A 45 -5.12 -2.96 -8.74
CA THR A 45 -5.23 -3.86 -7.58
C THR A 45 -3.92 -4.54 -7.23
N PHE A 46 -3.73 -4.73 -5.91
CA PHE A 46 -2.74 -5.64 -5.35
C PHE A 46 -3.26 -7.07 -5.29
N THR A 47 -2.33 -8.01 -5.34
CA THR A 47 -2.58 -9.44 -5.14
C THR A 47 -1.70 -9.99 -4.03
N VAL A 48 -2.20 -10.96 -3.24
CA VAL A 48 -1.40 -11.72 -2.29
C VAL A 48 -1.19 -13.12 -2.83
N LEU A 49 0.06 -13.59 -2.82
CA LEU A 49 0.42 -14.89 -3.36
C LEU A 49 1.49 -15.59 -2.53
N LYS A 50 1.51 -16.92 -2.58
CA LYS A 50 2.64 -17.74 -2.17
C LYS A 50 3.78 -17.60 -3.18
N LEU A 51 5.01 -17.58 -2.71
CA LEU A 51 6.18 -17.39 -3.57
C LEU A 51 6.72 -18.70 -4.19
N ALA A 52 5.99 -19.80 -4.05
CA ALA A 52 6.31 -21.09 -4.63
C ALA A 52 5.19 -21.53 -5.60
N GLY A 53 5.58 -21.82 -6.84
CA GLY A 53 4.65 -22.25 -7.88
C GLY A 53 5.19 -21.99 -9.28
N LYS A 54 4.49 -22.51 -10.29
CA LYS A 54 4.84 -22.33 -11.72
C LYS A 54 3.78 -21.54 -12.49
N ARG A 55 2.61 -21.38 -11.92
CA ARG A 55 1.47 -20.69 -12.51
C ARG A 55 0.87 -19.76 -11.45
N VAL A 56 0.74 -18.49 -11.75
CA VAL A 56 0.29 -17.47 -10.81
C VAL A 56 -1.07 -17.78 -10.22
N ASP A 57 -2.00 -18.29 -10.99
CA ASP A 57 -3.36 -18.63 -10.53
C ASP A 57 -3.34 -19.64 -9.35
N ASN A 58 -2.38 -20.58 -9.35
CA ASN A 58 -2.22 -21.57 -8.29
C ASN A 58 -1.46 -21.05 -7.06
N MET A 59 -0.89 -19.86 -7.16
CA MET A 59 -0.14 -19.22 -6.07
C MET A 59 -1.00 -18.23 -5.28
N LEU A 60 -2.18 -17.89 -5.76
CA LEU A 60 -3.05 -16.87 -5.17
C LEU A 60 -3.54 -17.23 -3.78
N LEU A 61 -3.47 -16.25 -2.88
CA LEU A 61 -4.12 -16.26 -1.57
C LEU A 61 -5.31 -15.32 -1.53
N LYS A 62 -5.17 -14.11 -2.11
CA LYS A 62 -6.23 -13.10 -2.17
C LYS A 62 -6.06 -12.22 -3.40
N GLU A 63 -7.13 -12.04 -4.16
CA GLU A 63 -7.20 -11.16 -5.34
C GLU A 63 -8.65 -10.70 -5.55
N PRO A 64 -8.94 -9.37 -5.59
CA PRO A 64 -8.02 -8.29 -5.24
C PRO A 64 -7.75 -8.20 -3.73
N ALA A 65 -6.54 -7.78 -3.34
CA ALA A 65 -6.17 -7.64 -1.92
C ALA A 65 -6.27 -6.19 -1.41
N ALA A 66 -5.97 -5.22 -2.26
CA ALA A 66 -6.04 -3.79 -1.98
C ALA A 66 -6.06 -3.01 -3.29
N MET A 67 -6.49 -1.75 -3.26
CA MET A 67 -6.39 -0.82 -4.39
C MET A 67 -5.24 0.16 -4.17
N LYS A 68 -4.25 0.17 -5.07
CA LYS A 68 -3.12 1.10 -5.00
C LYS A 68 -3.57 2.53 -5.26
N CYS A 69 -3.20 3.43 -4.35
CA CYS A 69 -3.18 4.87 -4.63
C CYS A 69 -1.87 5.49 -4.17
N ALA A 70 -1.51 6.65 -4.72
CA ALA A 70 -0.28 7.33 -4.41
C ALA A 70 -0.46 8.84 -4.31
N PHE A 71 0.27 9.41 -3.33
CA PHE A 71 0.36 10.83 -3.04
C PHE A 71 1.81 11.31 -3.22
N GLY A 72 2.02 12.63 -3.11
CA GLY A 72 3.35 13.21 -3.02
C GLY A 72 4.10 13.35 -4.35
N GLU A 73 5.40 13.11 -4.29
CA GLU A 73 6.30 13.40 -5.42
C GLU A 73 6.15 12.43 -6.57
N ASN A 74 5.79 11.18 -6.32
CA ASN A 74 5.78 10.17 -7.38
C ASN A 74 4.74 10.47 -8.47
N PRO A 75 3.43 10.60 -8.22
CA PRO A 75 2.48 10.94 -9.28
C PRO A 75 2.72 12.35 -9.84
N LYS A 76 3.03 13.33 -8.98
CA LYS A 76 3.35 14.68 -9.40
C LYS A 76 4.58 14.73 -10.33
N GLY A 77 5.64 13.99 -10.00
CA GLY A 77 6.85 13.91 -10.82
C GLY A 77 6.61 13.20 -12.14
N CYS A 78 5.98 12.04 -12.10
CA CYS A 78 5.69 11.26 -13.31
C CYS A 78 4.86 12.04 -14.32
N TYR A 79 3.73 12.60 -13.89
CA TYR A 79 2.81 13.31 -14.77
C TYR A 79 3.21 14.76 -15.03
N GLY A 80 3.51 15.51 -13.97
CA GLY A 80 3.82 16.94 -14.09
C GLY A 80 5.19 17.21 -14.71
N GLN A 81 6.24 16.63 -14.19
CA GLN A 81 7.61 16.86 -14.67
C GLN A 81 7.91 15.99 -15.91
N GLY A 82 7.58 14.70 -15.86
CA GLY A 82 7.86 13.77 -16.94
C GLY A 82 6.99 13.99 -18.17
N LEU A 83 5.67 14.02 -18.02
CA LEU A 83 4.71 14.04 -19.12
C LEU A 83 4.11 15.41 -19.43
N LYS A 84 4.38 16.44 -18.60
CA LYS A 84 3.79 17.79 -18.71
C LYS A 84 2.25 17.79 -18.70
N LYS A 85 1.64 16.88 -17.91
CA LYS A 85 0.19 16.66 -17.79
C LYS A 85 -0.25 16.66 -16.30
N SER A 86 -1.55 16.78 -16.06
CA SER A 86 -2.12 16.58 -14.72
C SER A 86 -1.95 15.12 -14.25
N PRO A 87 -1.68 14.89 -12.93
CA PRO A 87 -1.55 15.88 -11.87
C PRO A 87 -0.14 16.52 -11.82
N MET A 88 -0.09 17.84 -11.62
CA MET A 88 1.17 18.58 -11.43
C MET A 88 1.38 19.02 -9.98
N THR A 89 0.35 18.92 -9.15
CA THR A 89 0.36 19.39 -7.74
C THR A 89 -0.25 18.33 -6.82
N ARG A 90 0.06 18.43 -5.51
CA ARG A 90 -0.57 17.60 -4.47
C ARG A 90 -2.10 17.81 -4.42
N MET A 91 -2.54 19.04 -4.66
CA MET A 91 -3.98 19.34 -4.74
C MET A 91 -4.66 18.59 -5.89
N ALA A 92 -4.03 18.53 -7.06
CA ALA A 92 -4.57 17.79 -8.22
C ALA A 92 -4.59 16.28 -7.97
N VAL A 93 -3.57 15.72 -7.29
CA VAL A 93 -3.56 14.30 -6.88
C VAL A 93 -4.78 14.00 -5.98
N ALA A 94 -4.96 14.80 -4.94
CA ALA A 94 -6.09 14.62 -4.01
C ALA A 94 -7.46 14.81 -4.69
N ALA A 95 -7.57 15.78 -5.60
CA ALA A 95 -8.81 16.05 -6.35
C ALA A 95 -9.19 14.87 -7.26
N LEU A 96 -8.23 14.32 -8.01
CA LEU A 96 -8.46 13.18 -8.90
C LEU A 96 -8.93 11.93 -8.12
N LEU A 97 -8.32 11.65 -6.96
CA LEU A 97 -8.77 10.52 -6.13
C LEU A 97 -10.19 10.75 -5.59
N ARG A 98 -10.49 11.95 -5.08
CA ARG A 98 -11.86 12.30 -4.62
C ARG A 98 -12.89 12.17 -5.72
N GLU A 99 -12.57 12.68 -6.91
CA GLU A 99 -13.48 12.61 -8.06
C GLU A 99 -13.80 11.16 -8.42
N LEU A 100 -12.79 10.29 -8.45
CA LEU A 100 -12.98 8.86 -8.74
C LEU A 100 -13.82 8.18 -7.65
N LEU A 101 -13.53 8.41 -6.38
CA LEU A 101 -14.30 7.84 -5.26
C LEU A 101 -15.76 8.34 -5.27
N PHE A 102 -15.98 9.62 -5.55
CA PHE A 102 -17.31 10.19 -5.65
C PHE A 102 -18.10 9.57 -6.80
N LYS A 103 -17.52 9.48 -8.00
CA LYS A 103 -18.13 8.84 -9.17
C LYS A 103 -18.46 7.38 -8.88
N THR A 104 -17.57 6.66 -8.22
CA THR A 104 -17.80 5.25 -7.85
C THR A 104 -18.95 5.12 -6.87
N ARG A 105 -19.05 6.01 -5.88
CA ARG A 105 -20.16 6.02 -4.93
C ARG A 105 -21.49 6.25 -5.63
N CYS A 106 -21.58 7.26 -6.50
CA CYS A 106 -22.79 7.51 -7.29
C CYS A 106 -23.14 6.31 -8.18
N TYR A 107 -22.15 5.72 -8.84
CA TYR A 107 -22.34 4.53 -9.69
C TYR A 107 -22.88 3.33 -8.89
N ARG A 108 -22.33 3.06 -7.70
CA ARG A 108 -22.85 2.03 -6.79
C ARG A 108 -24.31 2.31 -6.40
N ASP A 109 -24.60 3.55 -5.99
CA ASP A 109 -25.92 3.93 -5.50
C ASP A 109 -26.96 3.84 -6.63
N ASP A 110 -26.61 4.19 -7.86
CA ASP A 110 -27.47 4.01 -9.04
C ASP A 110 -27.74 2.53 -9.34
N LYS A 111 -26.73 1.67 -9.23
CA LYS A 111 -26.90 0.20 -9.36
C LYS A 111 -27.85 -0.34 -8.29
N LEU A 112 -27.66 0.05 -7.03
CA LEU A 112 -28.51 -0.38 -5.91
C LEU A 112 -29.96 0.13 -6.06
N ALA A 113 -30.15 1.30 -6.67
CA ALA A 113 -31.47 1.86 -6.97
C ALA A 113 -32.12 1.27 -8.24
N GLY A 114 -31.48 0.31 -8.92
CA GLY A 114 -32.00 -0.33 -10.13
C GLY A 114 -31.97 0.55 -11.39
N LYS A 115 -31.20 1.65 -11.41
CA LYS A 115 -31.14 2.59 -12.53
C LYS A 115 -30.32 2.09 -13.73
N ASN A 116 -29.61 0.94 -13.59
CA ASN A 116 -28.80 0.33 -14.64
C ASN A 116 -27.83 1.33 -15.34
N PRO A 117 -26.91 1.98 -14.60
CA PRO A 117 -25.96 2.90 -15.21
C PRO A 117 -25.10 2.17 -16.26
N PRO A 118 -24.63 2.87 -17.32
CA PRO A 118 -23.73 2.28 -18.30
C PRO A 118 -22.50 1.65 -17.63
N PHE A 119 -22.09 0.47 -18.13
CA PHE A 119 -20.92 -0.22 -17.60
C PHE A 119 -19.65 0.65 -17.74
N ASP A 120 -18.94 0.84 -16.63
CA ASP A 120 -17.65 1.50 -16.57
C ASP A 120 -16.63 0.61 -15.82
N MET A 121 -15.65 0.09 -16.57
CA MET A 121 -14.65 -0.83 -16.03
C MET A 121 -13.83 -0.22 -14.88
N LYS A 122 -13.59 1.09 -14.89
CA LYS A 122 -12.85 1.76 -13.81
C LYS A 122 -13.69 1.86 -12.54
N LEU A 123 -14.95 2.21 -12.67
CA LEU A 123 -15.87 2.32 -11.55
C LEU A 123 -16.16 0.93 -10.96
N GLU A 124 -16.37 -0.09 -11.81
CA GLU A 124 -16.51 -1.48 -11.35
C GLU A 124 -15.29 -1.94 -10.52
N ALA A 125 -14.08 -1.65 -10.98
CA ALA A 125 -12.85 -2.01 -10.26
C ALA A 125 -12.72 -1.29 -8.90
N MET A 126 -13.38 -0.14 -8.72
CA MET A 126 -13.38 0.62 -7.47
C MET A 126 -14.50 0.22 -6.51
N LEU A 127 -15.52 -0.53 -6.96
CA LEU A 127 -16.63 -0.95 -6.08
C LEU A 127 -16.17 -1.67 -4.81
N PRO A 128 -15.20 -2.61 -4.85
CA PRO A 128 -14.72 -3.28 -3.64
C PRO A 128 -14.15 -2.31 -2.59
N VAL A 129 -13.58 -1.16 -3.01
CA VAL A 129 -13.11 -0.11 -2.10
C VAL A 129 -14.29 0.59 -1.43
N ILE A 130 -15.26 1.04 -2.22
CA ILE A 130 -16.46 1.77 -1.71
C ILE A 130 -17.34 0.87 -0.85
N ASN A 131 -17.36 -0.43 -1.12
CA ASN A 131 -18.09 -1.43 -0.32
C ASN A 131 -17.31 -1.84 0.96
N GLY A 132 -16.06 -1.40 1.14
CA GLY A 132 -15.22 -1.75 2.28
C GLY A 132 -14.71 -3.21 2.27
N GLU A 133 -14.71 -3.86 1.11
CA GLU A 133 -14.20 -5.23 0.92
C GLU A 133 -12.67 -5.27 0.89
N ILE A 134 -12.05 -4.27 0.26
CA ILE A 134 -10.60 -4.07 0.21
C ILE A 134 -10.22 -2.65 0.61
N PRO A 135 -9.01 -2.44 1.20
CA PRO A 135 -8.53 -1.09 1.54
C PRO A 135 -7.95 -0.36 0.33
N LEU A 136 -7.94 0.98 0.41
CA LEU A 136 -6.97 1.79 -0.32
C LEU A 136 -5.59 1.58 0.30
N LYS A 137 -4.58 1.24 -0.51
CA LYS A 137 -3.20 1.10 -0.10
C LYS A 137 -2.43 2.35 -0.52
N CYS A 138 -2.26 3.27 0.45
CA CYS A 138 -1.88 4.66 0.22
C CYS A 138 -0.38 4.88 0.36
N HIS A 139 0.33 5.03 -0.77
CA HIS A 139 1.70 5.50 -0.78
C HIS A 139 1.77 6.96 -0.35
N ALA A 140 2.44 7.25 0.76
CA ALA A 140 2.70 8.61 1.24
C ALA A 140 3.94 8.66 2.13
N HIS A 141 4.82 9.63 1.91
CA HIS A 141 6.04 9.82 2.69
C HIS A 141 5.92 11.00 3.66
N ARG A 142 5.50 12.18 3.18
CA ARG A 142 5.42 13.41 3.97
C ARG A 142 4.18 13.44 4.86
N ALA A 143 4.29 14.11 5.99
CA ALA A 143 3.21 14.27 6.96
C ALA A 143 1.92 14.83 6.34
N ASP A 144 2.03 15.86 5.49
CA ASP A 144 0.88 16.47 4.82
C ASP A 144 0.19 15.53 3.81
N ASP A 145 0.95 14.69 3.09
CA ASP A 145 0.44 13.68 2.17
C ASP A 145 -0.21 12.52 2.93
N ILE A 146 0.40 12.07 4.04
CA ILE A 146 -0.15 11.03 4.94
C ILE A 146 -1.50 11.48 5.51
N LEU A 147 -1.56 12.69 6.10
CA LEU A 147 -2.81 13.23 6.66
C LEU A 147 -3.86 13.53 5.58
N THR A 148 -3.45 13.80 4.34
CA THR A 148 -4.39 13.93 3.21
C THR A 148 -4.99 12.58 2.83
N ALA A 149 -4.20 11.50 2.83
CA ALA A 149 -4.72 10.15 2.62
C ALA A 149 -5.73 9.76 3.70
N VAL A 150 -5.40 10.00 4.98
CA VAL A 150 -6.31 9.79 6.13
C VAL A 150 -7.61 10.56 5.95
N ARG A 151 -7.52 11.86 5.63
CA ARG A 151 -8.69 12.74 5.45
C ARG A 151 -9.61 12.21 4.36
N ILE A 152 -9.07 11.78 3.21
CA ILE A 152 -9.87 11.25 2.10
C ILE A 152 -10.51 9.92 2.50
N ALA A 153 -9.79 9.02 3.17
CA ALA A 153 -10.37 7.76 3.64
C ALA A 153 -11.56 8.00 4.57
N LYS A 154 -11.45 8.95 5.51
CA LYS A 154 -12.56 9.36 6.40
C LYS A 154 -13.72 10.00 5.64
N GLU A 155 -13.45 10.92 4.71
CA GLU A 155 -14.45 11.63 3.91
C GLU A 155 -15.36 10.66 3.13
N PHE A 156 -14.81 9.56 2.66
CA PHE A 156 -15.55 8.54 1.90
C PHE A 156 -15.97 7.32 2.72
N GLY A 157 -15.51 7.18 3.97
CA GLY A 157 -15.80 6.04 4.82
C GLY A 157 -15.15 4.74 4.32
N VAL A 158 -14.01 4.82 3.63
CA VAL A 158 -13.32 3.65 3.06
C VAL A 158 -12.19 3.18 3.96
N LYS A 159 -11.91 1.87 3.95
CA LYS A 159 -10.74 1.30 4.60
C LYS A 159 -9.47 1.79 3.91
N ALA A 160 -8.41 2.04 4.68
CA ALA A 160 -7.11 2.42 4.14
C ALA A 160 -5.96 1.80 4.94
N THR A 161 -4.82 1.64 4.27
CA THR A 161 -3.51 1.39 4.89
C THR A 161 -2.55 2.47 4.42
N LEU A 162 -1.57 2.80 5.26
CA LEU A 162 -0.58 3.83 4.96
C LEU A 162 0.77 3.19 4.64
N ASP A 163 1.25 3.36 3.41
CA ASP A 163 2.54 2.80 3.00
C ASP A 163 3.64 3.85 3.13
N HIS A 164 4.82 3.39 3.53
CA HIS A 164 6.06 4.14 3.76
C HIS A 164 6.04 4.95 5.05
N CYS A 165 5.12 5.89 5.22
CA CYS A 165 4.99 6.72 6.44
C CYS A 165 6.33 7.31 6.90
N THR A 166 7.14 7.84 5.98
CA THR A 166 8.49 8.33 6.29
C THR A 166 8.51 9.42 7.35
N ASP A 167 7.55 10.35 7.31
CA ASP A 167 7.34 11.40 8.33
C ASP A 167 6.40 10.93 9.46
N GLY A 168 6.05 9.65 9.53
CA GLY A 168 5.10 9.11 10.48
C GLY A 168 5.50 9.33 11.94
N GLU A 169 6.80 9.27 12.24
CA GLU A 169 7.33 9.57 13.58
C GLU A 169 7.01 10.99 14.02
N LEU A 170 6.98 11.97 13.10
CA LEU A 170 6.69 13.38 13.40
C LEU A 170 5.22 13.64 13.75
N ILE A 171 4.33 12.73 13.41
CA ILE A 171 2.87 12.86 13.58
C ILE A 171 2.26 11.60 14.19
N SER A 172 3.04 10.84 14.94
CA SER A 172 2.64 9.53 15.47
C SER A 172 1.39 9.59 16.36
N ASP A 173 1.26 10.61 17.19
CA ASP A 173 0.08 10.88 18.05
C ASP A 173 -1.17 11.24 17.23
N GLU A 174 -1.04 11.92 16.10
CA GLU A 174 -2.18 12.15 15.21
C GLU A 174 -2.58 10.86 14.50
N LEU A 175 -1.61 10.07 14.03
CA LEU A 175 -1.89 8.78 13.38
C LEU A 175 -2.51 7.76 14.34
N ALA A 176 -2.10 7.76 15.62
CA ALA A 176 -2.66 6.88 16.64
C ALA A 176 -4.17 7.11 16.84
N LYS A 177 -4.65 8.35 16.74
CA LYS A 177 -6.08 8.69 16.84
C LYS A 177 -6.89 8.10 15.69
N GLU A 178 -6.25 7.86 14.55
CA GLU A 178 -6.90 7.34 13.35
C GLU A 178 -6.88 5.81 13.27
N GLY A 179 -5.93 5.15 13.92
CA GLY A 179 -5.86 3.69 14.06
C GLY A 179 -5.66 2.91 12.76
N LEU A 180 -5.20 3.57 11.68
CA LEU A 180 -4.97 2.90 10.39
C LEU A 180 -3.69 2.06 10.45
N PRO A 181 -3.69 0.84 9.85
CA PRO A 181 -2.48 0.03 9.73
C PRO A 181 -1.40 0.76 8.91
N VAL A 182 -0.16 0.71 9.39
CA VAL A 182 0.99 1.33 8.71
C VAL A 182 1.96 0.27 8.17
N PHE A 183 2.44 0.47 6.94
CA PHE A 183 3.43 -0.37 6.27
C PHE A 183 4.71 0.46 6.07
N VAL A 184 5.61 0.40 7.06
CA VAL A 184 6.79 1.27 7.12
C VAL A 184 7.94 0.69 6.29
N GLY A 185 8.53 1.53 5.45
CA GLY A 185 9.69 1.16 4.63
C GLY A 185 9.65 1.68 3.19
N PRO A 186 10.72 1.45 2.42
CA PRO A 186 11.99 0.82 2.84
C PRO A 186 12.80 1.76 3.72
N THR A 187 13.22 1.29 4.89
CA THR A 187 14.07 2.10 5.79
C THR A 187 15.55 1.99 5.43
N LEU A 188 15.96 0.85 4.88
CA LEU A 188 17.30 0.64 4.34
C LEU A 188 17.48 1.38 3.00
N GLY A 189 18.69 1.82 2.69
CA GLY A 189 19.04 2.50 1.45
C GLY A 189 19.08 4.04 1.57
N SER A 190 19.36 4.72 0.45
CA SER A 190 19.63 6.16 0.41
C SER A 190 18.37 7.03 0.54
N LYS A 191 18.57 8.30 0.90
CA LYS A 191 17.53 9.36 0.92
C LYS A 191 17.47 10.05 -0.44
N SER A 192 17.07 9.34 -1.48
CA SER A 192 17.18 9.74 -2.89
C SER A 192 16.22 10.88 -3.32
N LYS A 193 15.22 11.22 -2.50
CA LYS A 193 14.24 12.29 -2.77
C LYS A 193 14.02 13.13 -1.54
N ALA A 194 13.52 14.38 -1.73
CA ALA A 194 13.26 15.31 -0.63
C ALA A 194 12.25 14.76 0.40
N GLU A 195 11.24 14.02 -0.05
CA GLU A 195 10.24 13.40 0.83
C GLU A 195 10.79 12.26 1.69
N LEU A 196 12.04 11.79 1.42
CA LEU A 196 12.72 10.75 2.21
C LEU A 196 13.70 11.32 3.25
N ARG A 197 13.76 12.65 3.42
CA ARG A 197 14.76 13.30 4.30
C ARG A 197 14.74 12.79 5.74
N HIS A 198 13.57 12.44 6.26
CA HIS A 198 13.38 11.92 7.62
C HIS A 198 13.36 10.39 7.71
N LYS A 199 13.70 9.68 6.60
CA LYS A 199 13.75 8.22 6.63
C LYS A 199 14.69 7.73 7.73
N SER A 200 14.17 6.88 8.64
CA SER A 200 14.88 6.39 9.81
C SER A 200 14.49 4.95 10.12
N PHE A 201 15.39 4.23 10.80
CA PHE A 201 15.09 2.94 11.41
C PHE A 201 14.25 3.06 12.68
N THR A 202 14.15 4.27 13.28
CA THR A 202 13.36 4.55 14.49
C THR A 202 11.86 4.62 14.21
N THR A 203 11.47 4.98 12.99
CA THR A 203 10.06 5.20 12.60
C THR A 203 9.13 4.02 12.95
N PRO A 204 9.48 2.73 12.68
CA PRO A 204 8.63 1.61 13.09
C PRO A 204 8.39 1.55 14.60
N GLY A 205 9.44 1.76 15.41
CA GLY A 205 9.36 1.77 16.87
C GLY A 205 8.50 2.92 17.40
N ALA A 206 8.70 4.13 16.87
CA ALA A 206 7.92 5.32 17.26
C ALA A 206 6.41 5.11 16.99
N LEU A 207 6.04 4.61 15.83
CA LEU A 207 4.65 4.32 15.48
C LEU A 207 4.05 3.20 16.35
N TYR A 208 4.81 2.15 16.65
CA TYR A 208 4.39 1.08 17.54
C TYR A 208 4.12 1.61 18.95
N HIS A 209 5.04 2.40 19.50
CA HIS A 209 4.87 2.97 20.86
C HIS A 209 3.72 3.98 20.94
N ALA A 210 3.33 4.57 19.83
CA ALA A 210 2.11 5.37 19.71
C ALA A 210 0.81 4.53 19.63
N GLY A 211 0.92 3.18 19.58
CA GLY A 211 -0.22 2.26 19.57
C GLY A 211 -0.69 1.81 18.19
N LEU A 212 0.06 2.08 17.12
CA LEU A 212 -0.29 1.67 15.77
C LEU A 212 0.11 0.22 15.46
N THR A 213 -0.67 -0.44 14.62
CA THR A 213 -0.28 -1.73 14.02
C THR A 213 0.74 -1.49 12.92
N VAL A 214 1.99 -1.88 13.18
CA VAL A 214 3.12 -1.67 12.26
C VAL A 214 3.41 -2.93 11.47
N SER A 215 3.56 -2.79 10.15
CA SER A 215 4.16 -3.76 9.25
C SER A 215 5.43 -3.16 8.63
N ILE A 216 6.43 -3.99 8.33
CA ILE A 216 7.68 -3.56 7.67
C ILE A 216 7.66 -4.05 6.24
N ILE A 217 8.05 -3.17 5.31
CA ILE A 217 8.11 -3.47 3.87
C ILE A 217 9.47 -3.13 3.28
N THR A 218 9.85 -3.86 2.23
CA THR A 218 11.05 -3.62 1.44
C THR A 218 10.80 -2.73 0.22
N ASP A 219 9.54 -2.61 -0.21
CA ASP A 219 9.18 -1.94 -1.49
C ASP A 219 10.00 -2.50 -2.65
N ALA A 220 10.11 -3.85 -2.71
CA ALA A 220 10.90 -4.51 -3.74
C ALA A 220 10.50 -4.03 -5.16
N PRO A 221 11.44 -3.71 -6.03
CA PRO A 221 12.88 -4.02 -5.96
C PRO A 221 13.77 -2.94 -5.29
N VAL A 222 13.21 -1.90 -4.64
CA VAL A 222 14.00 -0.85 -3.98
C VAL A 222 14.97 -1.48 -2.97
N ILE A 223 14.46 -2.36 -2.11
CA ILE A 223 15.26 -3.29 -1.32
C ILE A 223 14.80 -4.70 -1.71
N PRO A 224 15.72 -5.60 -2.07
CA PRO A 224 15.36 -6.98 -2.40
C PRO A 224 14.55 -7.66 -1.30
N LEU A 225 13.51 -8.41 -1.67
CA LEU A 225 12.54 -8.96 -0.74
C LEU A 225 13.16 -9.92 0.29
N GLU A 226 14.21 -10.65 -0.06
CA GLU A 226 14.98 -11.52 0.84
C GLU A 226 15.66 -10.76 2.01
N LYS A 227 15.72 -9.42 1.94
CA LYS A 227 16.24 -8.56 3.02
C LYS A 227 15.19 -8.15 4.05
N LEU A 228 13.96 -8.62 3.92
CA LEU A 228 12.87 -8.26 4.84
C LEU A 228 13.21 -8.58 6.31
N PRO A 229 13.77 -9.76 6.68
CA PRO A 229 14.19 -10.02 8.06
C PRO A 229 15.28 -9.07 8.56
N MET A 230 16.21 -8.66 7.67
CA MET A 230 17.22 -7.65 8.02
C MET A 230 16.58 -6.29 8.33
N CYS A 231 15.59 -5.87 7.54
CA CYS A 231 14.87 -4.61 7.80
C CYS A 231 14.17 -4.65 9.17
N ALA A 232 13.59 -5.79 9.56
CA ALA A 232 12.98 -5.98 10.87
C ALA A 232 14.04 -5.93 12.00
N GLY A 233 15.20 -6.58 11.81
CA GLY A 233 16.31 -6.54 12.76
C GLY A 233 16.86 -5.13 12.97
N LEU A 234 16.98 -4.33 11.91
CA LEU A 234 17.40 -2.92 12.00
C LEU A 234 16.38 -2.06 12.76
N ALA A 235 15.08 -2.29 12.55
CA ALA A 235 14.03 -1.63 13.31
C ALA A 235 14.06 -2.03 14.80
N ALA A 236 14.31 -3.31 15.09
CA ALA A 236 14.47 -3.79 16.47
C ALA A 236 15.66 -3.14 17.16
N ASN A 237 16.80 -3.05 16.49
CA ASN A 237 17.99 -2.38 17.02
C ASN A 237 17.76 -0.87 17.23
N ALA A 238 16.79 -0.28 16.53
CA ALA A 238 16.43 1.14 16.63
C ALA A 238 15.23 1.42 17.57
N GLY A 239 14.78 0.43 18.36
CA GLY A 239 13.80 0.63 19.42
C GLY A 239 12.42 -0.03 19.23
N LEU A 240 12.19 -0.74 18.13
CA LEU A 240 11.01 -1.62 18.03
C LEU A 240 11.26 -2.90 18.86
N PRO A 241 10.37 -3.33 19.77
CA PRO A 241 10.56 -4.59 20.50
C PRO A 241 10.78 -5.76 19.54
N MET A 242 11.71 -6.68 19.87
CA MET A 242 12.09 -7.78 18.99
C MET A 242 10.88 -8.65 18.57
N GLU A 243 9.99 -8.94 19.51
CA GLU A 243 8.77 -9.69 19.21
C GLU A 243 7.89 -8.95 18.19
N GLU A 244 7.74 -7.64 18.35
CA GLU A 244 6.97 -6.83 17.40
C GLU A 244 7.66 -6.69 16.04
N ALA A 245 9.00 -6.71 16.00
CA ALA A 245 9.72 -6.76 14.74
C ALA A 245 9.42 -8.04 13.94
N TRP A 246 9.28 -9.18 14.62
CA TRP A 246 8.81 -10.43 14.00
C TRP A 246 7.35 -10.33 13.57
N ARG A 247 6.47 -9.82 14.43
CA ARG A 247 5.06 -9.63 14.09
C ARG A 247 4.88 -8.69 12.89
N ALA A 248 5.72 -7.65 12.78
CA ALA A 248 5.68 -6.65 11.72
C ALA A 248 6.00 -7.22 10.32
N ILE A 249 6.62 -8.38 10.22
CA ILE A 249 6.89 -9.06 8.94
C ILE A 249 6.12 -10.37 8.77
N THR A 250 5.22 -10.71 9.70
CA THR A 250 4.45 -11.97 9.69
C THR A 250 2.96 -11.70 9.88
N ILE A 251 2.49 -11.69 11.13
CA ILE A 251 1.05 -11.63 11.43
C ILE A 251 0.44 -10.25 11.21
N ASN A 252 1.17 -9.14 11.45
CA ASN A 252 0.62 -7.80 11.30
C ASN A 252 0.24 -7.50 9.84
N PRO A 253 1.11 -7.73 8.82
CA PRO A 253 0.70 -7.57 7.43
C PRO A 253 -0.42 -8.54 7.03
N ALA A 254 -0.44 -9.77 7.57
CA ALA A 254 -1.51 -10.73 7.29
C ALA A 254 -2.87 -10.22 7.79
N ARG A 255 -2.95 -9.70 9.04
CA ARG A 255 -4.15 -9.08 9.61
C ARG A 255 -4.59 -7.85 8.83
N SER A 256 -3.66 -6.96 8.51
CA SER A 256 -3.94 -5.73 7.76
C SER A 256 -4.51 -5.99 6.36
N LEU A 257 -4.22 -7.16 5.79
CA LEU A 257 -4.72 -7.60 4.49
C LEU A 257 -5.89 -8.60 4.59
N GLY A 258 -6.29 -9.01 5.80
CA GLY A 258 -7.38 -9.95 6.05
C GLY A 258 -7.10 -11.34 5.51
N ILE A 259 -5.89 -11.86 5.75
CA ILE A 259 -5.43 -13.21 5.35
C ILE A 259 -4.80 -13.99 6.50
N ASP A 260 -4.92 -13.48 7.72
CA ASP A 260 -4.33 -14.03 8.94
C ASP A 260 -4.89 -15.39 9.34
N SER A 261 -6.07 -15.77 8.83
CA SER A 261 -6.61 -17.13 8.95
C SER A 261 -5.88 -18.19 8.11
N ARG A 262 -4.96 -17.77 7.23
CA ARG A 262 -4.25 -18.66 6.29
C ARG A 262 -2.74 -18.59 6.41
N VAL A 263 -2.20 -17.46 6.84
CA VAL A 263 -0.76 -17.15 6.91
C VAL A 263 -0.45 -16.16 8.02
N GLY A 264 0.83 -16.06 8.41
CA GLY A 264 1.31 -15.06 9.37
C GLY A 264 1.63 -15.63 10.75
N SER A 265 1.19 -16.86 11.07
CA SER A 265 1.58 -17.62 12.26
C SER A 265 1.96 -19.06 11.91
N LEU A 266 2.48 -19.79 12.88
CA LEU A 266 2.79 -21.22 12.81
C LEU A 266 1.75 -22.07 13.58
N GLU A 267 0.68 -21.47 14.06
CA GLU A 267 -0.42 -22.11 14.79
C GLU A 267 -1.42 -22.73 13.83
#